data_a85b7b6f9ad1bb7336d55e471ea927fa
#
_entry.id   a85b7b6f9ad1bb7336d55e471ea927fa
#
_cell.length_a   1.000
_cell.length_b   1.000
_cell.length_c   1.000
_cell.angle_alpha   90.00
_cell.angle_beta   90.00
_cell.angle_gamma   90.00
#
_symmetry.space_group_name_H-M   'P 1'
#
loop_
_entity.id
_entity.type
_entity.pdbx_description
1 polymer ?
#
loop_
_entity_poly.entity_id
_entity_poly.type
_entity_poly.pdbx_seq_one_letter_code
_entity_poly.pdbx_strand_id
1 'polypeptide(L)'
;MEAASKLKRPAKGLTAALLIAAFAVIVFAVPILIGKEILTVLSISALILLSIYVILSLEIMHRTSIALLGAILIVSCLILLGSIPSTTSFEFIVDAIDFNTIGLLLGMMIVVAILAESGVFQWVGIKATKMSGGNLWKLMLILCTFTAIVSMFIDNVTTILLMIPVTVSVFRTFRISPIPFILAQALASNIGGTATLIGDPPNIMIGSAANIDFNSFIIHMGPTVAVTFSVSLMLFKVFFRKDLKAAVSNLELIMAQDESKFLKDKKLLKKSIIVLLGVIFMFGFHGALHIEVSVVALGGAAVLFAITRANPEKVLHEVDWTTLMFFTGLFIVVGAAEHAGLINLLSSVAIGATGGNPWLTFLMIIWLAAIASAFIDNIPFTATMIPLVHVLNGDPSIVAAFGDFDVSPLWWALALGADFGGNGTLIGSSAGVVSVGMSEKHGHPIGFNRWFKIGFPFMLVTVAVGTAVLSVQIILHY
;
A
#
# COMPACT_ATOMS: atom_id res chain seq x y z
N MET A 1 -29.11 -1.75 22.87
CA MET A 1 -27.72 -1.97 22.35
C MET A 1 -26.95 -0.67 22.07
N GLU A 2 -27.56 0.48 22.17
CA GLU A 2 -26.93 1.81 21.95
C GLU A 2 -26.12 2.35 23.15
N ALA A 3 -26.35 1.83 24.35
CA ALA A 3 -25.66 2.29 25.57
C ALA A 3 -24.22 1.73 25.75
N ALA A 4 -23.87 0.64 25.08
CA ALA A 4 -22.55 0.02 25.22
C ALA A 4 -21.48 0.64 24.28
N SER A 5 -21.87 1.39 23.24
CA SER A 5 -20.95 2.04 22.31
C SER A 5 -20.42 3.39 22.79
N LYS A 6 -21.10 4.02 23.75
CA LYS A 6 -20.76 5.35 24.27
C LYS A 6 -19.68 5.37 25.36
N LEU A 7 -19.37 4.24 25.99
CA LEU A 7 -18.45 4.17 27.14
C LEU A 7 -16.96 3.94 26.76
N LYS A 8 -16.65 3.69 25.47
CA LYS A 8 -15.25 3.43 25.03
C LYS A 8 -14.52 4.65 24.40
N ARG A 9 -15.22 5.73 24.08
CA ARG A 9 -14.60 6.90 23.43
C ARG A 9 -13.77 7.82 24.33
N PRO A 10 -14.10 8.08 25.62
CA PRO A 10 -13.29 8.99 26.44
C PRO A 10 -11.91 8.45 26.82
N ALA A 11 -11.72 7.13 26.92
CA ALA A 11 -10.43 6.53 27.24
C ALA A 11 -9.41 6.70 26.11
N LYS A 12 -9.84 6.55 24.83
CA LYS A 12 -8.93 6.73 23.68
C LYS A 12 -8.43 8.18 23.56
N GLY A 13 -9.28 9.17 23.76
CA GLY A 13 -8.91 10.59 23.71
C GLY A 13 -7.94 10.99 24.82
N LEU A 14 -8.14 10.48 26.04
CA LEU A 14 -7.24 10.76 27.17
C LEU A 14 -5.88 10.08 26.97
N THR A 15 -5.85 8.85 26.46
CA THR A 15 -4.62 8.11 26.14
C THR A 15 -3.84 8.82 25.03
N ALA A 16 -4.52 9.30 23.99
CA ALA A 16 -3.91 10.09 22.92
C ALA A 16 -3.33 11.41 23.46
N ALA A 17 -4.06 12.14 24.29
CA ALA A 17 -3.60 13.38 24.91
C ALA A 17 -2.40 13.15 25.84
N LEU A 18 -2.40 12.07 26.62
CA LEU A 18 -1.28 11.69 27.49
C LEU A 18 -0.04 11.27 26.69
N LEU A 19 -0.21 10.56 25.59
CA LEU A 19 0.89 10.19 24.69
C LEU A 19 1.46 11.41 23.99
N ILE A 20 0.64 12.34 23.52
CA ILE A 20 1.08 13.61 22.92
C ILE A 20 1.78 14.47 23.97
N ALA A 21 1.28 14.54 25.20
CA ALA A 21 1.90 15.29 26.30
C ALA A 21 3.22 14.65 26.74
N ALA A 22 3.27 13.32 26.90
CA ALA A 22 4.51 12.58 27.21
C ALA A 22 5.55 12.76 26.09
N PHE A 23 5.09 12.74 24.84
CA PHE A 23 5.89 12.99 23.65
C PHE A 23 6.45 14.42 23.64
N ALA A 24 5.63 15.43 23.87
CA ALA A 24 6.08 16.82 23.97
C ALA A 24 7.11 16.99 25.09
N VAL A 25 6.90 16.37 26.26
CA VAL A 25 7.86 16.42 27.38
C VAL A 25 9.19 15.77 27.00
N ILE A 26 9.19 14.61 26.32
CA ILE A 26 10.41 13.94 25.90
C ILE A 26 11.13 14.75 24.82
N VAL A 27 10.41 15.29 23.83
CA VAL A 27 10.96 16.14 22.76
C VAL A 27 11.62 17.41 23.32
N PHE A 28 11.07 18.00 24.37
CA PHE A 28 11.61 19.22 24.96
C PHE A 28 12.58 19.02 26.15
N ALA A 29 12.48 17.91 26.89
CA ALA A 29 13.31 17.63 28.04
C ALA A 29 14.62 16.91 27.72
N VAL A 30 14.62 15.99 26.76
CA VAL A 30 15.82 15.19 26.40
C VAL A 30 16.95 16.07 25.82
N PRO A 31 16.71 17.04 24.93
CA PRO A 31 17.75 17.92 24.41
C PRO A 31 18.45 18.77 25.48
N ILE A 32 17.68 19.25 26.47
CA ILE A 32 18.21 20.05 27.57
C ILE A 32 19.17 19.27 28.46
N LEU A 33 18.97 17.93 28.52
CA LEU A 33 19.77 17.03 29.38
C LEU A 33 21.07 16.53 28.73
N ILE A 34 21.16 16.48 27.39
CA ILE A 34 22.27 15.81 26.68
C ILE A 34 23.35 16.77 26.16
N GLY A 35 23.08 18.06 25.96
CA GLY A 35 24.08 19.10 25.75
C GLY A 35 24.98 19.03 24.52
N LYS A 36 24.63 18.25 23.49
CA LYS A 36 25.36 18.17 22.22
C LYS A 36 24.41 18.38 21.03
N GLU A 37 24.62 19.44 20.26
CA GLU A 37 23.69 19.90 19.21
C GLU A 37 23.32 18.84 18.15
N ILE A 38 24.27 18.10 17.61
CA ILE A 38 24.02 17.08 16.57
C ILE A 38 23.24 15.88 17.14
N LEU A 39 23.59 15.40 18.34
CA LEU A 39 22.88 14.31 19.01
C LEU A 39 21.45 14.70 19.35
N THR A 40 21.20 15.99 19.53
CA THR A 40 19.90 16.56 19.84
C THR A 40 18.96 16.53 18.63
N VAL A 41 19.41 16.97 17.45
CA VAL A 41 18.63 16.97 16.21
C VAL A 41 18.25 15.54 15.81
N LEU A 42 19.21 14.63 15.81
CA LEU A 42 19.00 13.22 15.48
C LEU A 42 18.03 12.55 16.46
N SER A 43 18.21 12.75 17.76
CA SER A 43 17.35 12.12 18.79
C SER A 43 15.91 12.62 18.74
N ILE A 44 15.71 13.91 18.50
CA ILE A 44 14.38 14.50 18.36
C ILE A 44 13.69 13.96 17.12
N SER A 45 14.37 13.93 15.97
CA SER A 45 13.82 13.43 14.72
C SER A 45 13.46 11.95 14.82
N ALA A 46 14.34 11.14 15.43
CA ALA A 46 14.07 9.73 15.68
C ALA A 46 12.85 9.52 16.59
N LEU A 47 12.73 10.34 17.63
CA LEU A 47 11.62 10.26 18.57
C LEU A 47 10.30 10.67 17.92
N ILE A 48 10.28 11.74 17.11
CA ILE A 48 9.10 12.17 16.37
C ILE A 48 8.66 11.08 15.38
N LEU A 49 9.58 10.54 14.58
CA LEU A 49 9.29 9.48 13.63
C LEU A 49 8.73 8.24 14.32
N LEU A 50 9.40 7.76 15.38
CA LEU A 50 8.95 6.60 16.16
C LEU A 50 7.56 6.83 16.76
N SER A 51 7.30 8.03 17.26
CA SER A 51 6.00 8.36 17.87
C SER A 51 4.88 8.40 16.83
N ILE A 52 5.14 8.94 15.63
CA ILE A 52 4.21 8.88 14.51
C ILE A 52 3.86 7.42 14.22
N TYR A 53 4.84 6.53 14.14
CA TYR A 53 4.60 5.10 13.88
C TYR A 53 3.83 4.41 14.97
N VAL A 54 4.13 4.67 16.23
CA VAL A 54 3.37 4.13 17.36
C VAL A 54 1.92 4.59 17.33
N ILE A 55 1.68 5.90 17.09
CA ILE A 55 0.33 6.45 17.03
C ILE A 55 -0.44 5.89 15.81
N LEU A 56 0.21 5.74 14.66
CA LEU A 56 -0.37 5.10 13.47
C LEU A 56 -0.76 3.65 13.75
N SER A 57 0.16 2.87 14.33
CA SER A 57 -0.08 1.44 14.64
C SER A 57 -1.18 1.22 15.68
N LEU A 58 -1.37 2.16 16.60
CA LEU A 58 -2.43 2.11 17.62
C LEU A 58 -3.79 2.64 17.12
N GLU A 59 -3.85 3.20 15.89
CA GLU A 59 -5.06 3.81 15.30
C GLU A 59 -5.75 4.82 16.25
N ILE A 60 -4.97 5.57 17.01
CA ILE A 60 -5.48 6.55 18.01
C ILE A 60 -6.13 7.73 17.31
N MET A 61 -5.54 8.18 16.20
CA MET A 61 -5.98 9.31 15.38
C MET A 61 -5.99 8.90 13.90
N HIS A 62 -6.66 9.72 13.08
CA HIS A 62 -6.65 9.53 11.63
C HIS A 62 -5.22 9.68 11.08
N ARG A 63 -4.77 8.74 10.23
CA ARG A 63 -3.40 8.68 9.69
C ARG A 63 -2.93 9.98 9.06
N THR A 64 -3.78 10.65 8.27
CA THR A 64 -3.48 11.94 7.64
C THR A 64 -3.21 13.03 8.67
N SER A 65 -4.03 13.09 9.74
CA SER A 65 -3.85 14.10 10.80
C SER A 65 -2.50 13.93 11.52
N ILE A 66 -2.09 12.68 11.77
CA ILE A 66 -0.81 12.38 12.44
C ILE A 66 0.36 12.74 11.52
N ALA A 67 0.29 12.39 10.24
CA ALA A 67 1.35 12.67 9.29
C ALA A 67 1.56 14.21 9.12
N LEU A 68 0.47 14.97 8.96
CA LEU A 68 0.54 16.42 8.82
C LEU A 68 1.02 17.11 10.11
N LEU A 69 0.52 16.69 11.28
CA LEU A 69 1.01 17.21 12.57
C LEU A 69 2.49 16.87 12.77
N GLY A 70 2.89 15.64 12.48
CA GLY A 70 4.28 15.22 12.56
C GLY A 70 5.20 16.01 11.64
N ALA A 71 4.76 16.28 10.40
CA ALA A 71 5.48 17.09 9.44
C ALA A 71 5.74 18.52 9.97
N ILE A 72 4.70 19.18 10.49
CA ILE A 72 4.84 20.53 11.06
C ILE A 72 5.72 20.51 12.30
N LEU A 73 5.55 19.52 13.19
CA LEU A 73 6.35 19.40 14.40
C LEU A 73 7.84 19.20 14.10
N ILE A 74 8.17 18.24 13.23
CA ILE A 74 9.58 17.92 12.93
C ILE A 74 10.28 19.12 12.25
N VAL A 75 9.65 19.73 11.23
CA VAL A 75 10.21 20.90 10.55
C VAL A 75 10.38 22.08 11.52
N SER A 76 9.38 22.34 12.37
CA SER A 76 9.49 23.39 13.40
C SER A 76 10.65 23.15 14.37
N CYS A 77 10.84 21.89 14.80
CA CYS A 77 11.97 21.51 15.64
C CYS A 77 13.32 21.74 14.92
N LEU A 78 13.44 21.35 13.65
CA LEU A 78 14.68 21.55 12.88
C LEU A 78 15.02 23.03 12.69
N ILE A 79 14.00 23.89 12.48
CA ILE A 79 14.18 25.35 12.41
C ILE A 79 14.62 25.90 13.76
N LEU A 80 13.97 25.53 14.85
CA LEU A 80 14.28 25.99 16.20
C LEU A 80 15.68 25.57 16.66
N LEU A 81 16.15 24.43 16.21
CA LEU A 81 17.50 23.92 16.46
C LEU A 81 18.55 24.47 15.50
N GLY A 82 18.17 25.34 14.57
CA GLY A 82 19.09 25.91 13.57
C GLY A 82 19.61 24.96 12.52
N SER A 83 19.02 23.75 12.40
CA SER A 83 19.39 22.75 11.41
C SER A 83 18.90 23.11 10.00
N ILE A 84 17.76 23.78 9.90
CA ILE A 84 17.19 24.32 8.67
C ILE A 84 16.98 25.83 8.86
N PRO A 85 17.49 26.69 7.94
CA PRO A 85 17.19 28.12 8.01
C PRO A 85 15.69 28.36 7.79
N SER A 86 15.10 29.26 8.56
CA SER A 86 13.67 29.63 8.43
C SER A 86 13.32 30.17 7.03
N THR A 87 14.29 30.81 6.36
CA THR A 87 14.14 31.36 5.00
C THR A 87 14.02 30.30 3.91
N THR A 88 14.56 29.09 4.12
CA THR A 88 14.54 27.98 3.16
C THR A 88 13.63 26.83 3.60
N SER A 89 12.90 27.00 4.69
CA SER A 89 12.03 25.94 5.24
C SER A 89 10.90 25.54 4.29
N PHE A 90 10.40 26.47 3.48
CA PHE A 90 9.39 26.16 2.47
C PHE A 90 9.98 25.34 1.31
N GLU A 91 11.17 25.70 0.82
CA GLU A 91 11.90 24.93 -0.21
C GLU A 91 12.14 23.51 0.30
N PHE A 92 12.64 23.36 1.53
CA PHE A 92 12.83 22.04 2.15
C PHE A 92 11.55 21.21 2.16
N ILE A 93 10.38 21.79 2.50
CA ILE A 93 9.10 21.11 2.48
C ILE A 93 8.75 20.64 1.07
N VAL A 94 8.94 21.51 0.06
CA VAL A 94 8.62 21.19 -1.34
C VAL A 94 9.54 20.09 -1.88
N ASP A 95 10.84 20.18 -1.59
CA ASP A 95 11.85 19.20 -2.05
C ASP A 95 11.67 17.82 -1.41
N ALA A 96 11.15 17.78 -0.19
CA ALA A 96 10.85 16.52 0.49
C ALA A 96 9.66 15.77 -0.13
N ILE A 97 8.75 16.45 -0.83
CA ILE A 97 7.52 15.84 -1.37
C ILE A 97 7.79 15.21 -2.73
N ASP A 98 7.56 13.90 -2.83
CA ASP A 98 7.55 13.21 -4.13
C ASP A 98 6.25 13.49 -4.89
N PHE A 99 6.28 14.56 -5.71
CA PHE A 99 5.14 14.95 -6.57
C PHE A 99 4.87 13.94 -7.68
N ASN A 100 5.86 13.10 -8.07
CA ASN A 100 5.64 12.07 -9.08
C ASN A 100 4.73 10.97 -8.51
N THR A 101 4.98 10.50 -7.30
CA THR A 101 4.09 9.58 -6.61
C THR A 101 2.68 10.16 -6.42
N ILE A 102 2.57 11.40 -5.93
CA ILE A 102 1.25 12.04 -5.72
C ILE A 102 0.48 12.23 -7.03
N GLY A 103 1.15 12.69 -8.07
CA GLY A 103 0.55 12.92 -9.38
C GLY A 103 0.08 11.63 -10.06
N LEU A 104 0.87 10.56 -9.95
CA LEU A 104 0.49 9.25 -10.45
C LEU A 104 -0.77 8.71 -9.75
N LEU A 105 -0.79 8.73 -8.42
CA LEU A 105 -1.96 8.31 -7.64
C LEU A 105 -3.20 9.12 -8.00
N LEU A 106 -3.09 10.45 -8.02
CA LEU A 106 -4.20 11.33 -8.37
C LEU A 106 -4.75 11.02 -9.76
N GLY A 107 -3.87 10.90 -10.77
CA GLY A 107 -4.28 10.60 -12.15
C GLY A 107 -5.00 9.27 -12.26
N MET A 108 -4.46 8.21 -11.63
CA MET A 108 -5.07 6.89 -11.65
C MET A 108 -6.38 6.85 -10.87
N MET A 109 -6.49 7.50 -9.71
CA MET A 109 -7.75 7.62 -8.95
C MET A 109 -8.85 8.26 -9.77
N ILE A 110 -8.56 9.32 -10.55
CA ILE A 110 -9.52 9.96 -11.45
C ILE A 110 -9.97 9.00 -12.55
N VAL A 111 -9.03 8.33 -13.23
CA VAL A 111 -9.35 7.37 -14.30
C VAL A 111 -10.27 6.27 -13.77
N VAL A 112 -9.97 5.75 -12.60
CA VAL A 112 -10.73 4.66 -11.96
C VAL A 112 -12.09 5.12 -11.46
N ALA A 113 -12.19 6.32 -10.88
CA ALA A 113 -13.47 6.89 -10.45
C ALA A 113 -14.45 7.00 -11.63
N ILE A 114 -13.99 7.51 -12.79
CA ILE A 114 -14.80 7.59 -14.01
C ILE A 114 -15.15 6.18 -14.54
N LEU A 115 -14.22 5.24 -14.53
CA LEU A 115 -14.46 3.85 -14.96
C LEU A 115 -15.52 3.18 -14.06
N ALA A 116 -15.45 3.39 -12.74
CA ALA A 116 -16.36 2.80 -11.77
C ALA A 116 -17.82 3.23 -11.96
N GLU A 117 -18.06 4.47 -12.43
CA GLU A 117 -19.42 4.95 -12.75
C GLU A 117 -20.11 4.10 -13.84
N SER A 118 -19.35 3.45 -14.71
CA SER A 118 -19.89 2.58 -15.75
C SER A 118 -20.63 1.33 -15.22
N GLY A 119 -20.40 0.95 -13.94
CA GLY A 119 -20.94 -0.24 -13.31
C GLY A 119 -20.16 -1.53 -13.61
N VAL A 120 -18.96 -1.45 -14.16
CA VAL A 120 -18.15 -2.60 -14.58
C VAL A 120 -17.86 -3.57 -13.43
N PHE A 121 -17.57 -3.08 -12.23
CA PHE A 121 -17.24 -3.93 -11.08
C PHE A 121 -18.44 -4.76 -10.63
N GLN A 122 -19.65 -4.17 -10.61
CA GLN A 122 -20.89 -4.88 -10.31
C GLN A 122 -21.17 -5.96 -11.37
N TRP A 123 -20.98 -5.60 -12.65
CA TRP A 123 -21.12 -6.55 -13.75
C TRP A 123 -20.16 -7.74 -13.61
N VAL A 124 -18.89 -7.48 -13.28
CA VAL A 124 -17.89 -8.53 -13.06
C VAL A 124 -18.30 -9.47 -11.92
N GLY A 125 -18.76 -8.94 -10.80
CA GLY A 125 -19.18 -9.76 -9.66
C GLY A 125 -20.34 -10.71 -9.99
N ILE A 126 -21.37 -10.22 -10.68
CA ILE A 126 -22.48 -11.06 -11.14
C ILE A 126 -22.01 -12.08 -12.18
N LYS A 127 -21.17 -11.66 -13.13
CA LYS A 127 -20.59 -12.54 -14.14
C LYS A 127 -19.76 -13.65 -13.51
N ALA A 128 -18.88 -13.32 -12.57
CA ALA A 128 -18.08 -14.27 -11.80
C ALA A 128 -18.96 -15.30 -11.07
N THR A 129 -20.03 -14.82 -10.45
CA THR A 129 -20.99 -15.69 -9.76
C THR A 129 -21.66 -16.66 -10.71
N LYS A 130 -22.13 -16.21 -11.86
CA LYS A 130 -22.70 -17.06 -12.89
C LYS A 130 -21.70 -18.09 -13.41
N MET A 131 -20.47 -17.66 -13.72
CA MET A 131 -19.41 -18.56 -14.18
C MET A 131 -19.04 -19.62 -13.14
N SER A 132 -19.19 -19.33 -11.86
CA SER A 132 -18.92 -20.28 -10.78
C SER A 132 -19.95 -21.42 -10.70
N GLY A 133 -21.19 -21.19 -11.20
CA GLY A 133 -22.30 -22.13 -11.08
C GLY A 133 -22.64 -22.50 -9.65
N GLY A 134 -22.41 -21.58 -8.68
CA GLY A 134 -22.62 -21.82 -7.26
C GLY A 134 -21.47 -22.57 -6.56
N ASN A 135 -20.43 -22.93 -7.25
CA ASN A 135 -19.22 -23.49 -6.63
C ASN A 135 -18.41 -22.39 -5.98
N LEU A 136 -18.38 -22.36 -4.64
CA LEU A 136 -17.71 -21.30 -3.87
C LEU A 136 -16.20 -21.26 -4.10
N TRP A 137 -15.55 -22.41 -4.34
CA TRP A 137 -14.13 -22.41 -4.68
C TRP A 137 -13.85 -21.76 -6.04
N LYS A 138 -14.65 -22.10 -7.06
CA LYS A 138 -14.53 -21.44 -8.37
C LYS A 138 -14.79 -19.95 -8.26
N LEU A 139 -15.79 -19.55 -7.46
CA LEU A 139 -16.08 -18.13 -7.21
C LEU A 139 -14.92 -17.41 -6.53
N MET A 140 -14.29 -18.03 -5.51
CA MET A 140 -13.10 -17.49 -4.85
C MET A 140 -11.94 -17.32 -5.83
N LEU A 141 -11.67 -18.34 -6.65
CA LEU A 141 -10.64 -18.26 -7.70
C LEU A 141 -10.88 -17.08 -8.63
N ILE A 142 -12.09 -16.96 -9.19
CA ILE A 142 -12.41 -15.90 -10.15
C ILE A 142 -12.29 -14.51 -9.49
N LEU A 143 -12.88 -14.33 -8.30
CA LEU A 143 -12.86 -13.04 -7.61
C LEU A 143 -11.45 -12.65 -7.18
N CYS A 144 -10.66 -13.56 -6.58
CA CYS A 144 -9.29 -13.26 -6.16
C CYS A 144 -8.36 -13.01 -7.35
N THR A 145 -8.49 -13.79 -8.44
CA THR A 145 -7.69 -13.55 -9.65
C THR A 145 -8.05 -12.22 -10.30
N PHE A 146 -9.35 -11.90 -10.41
CA PHE A 146 -9.78 -10.60 -10.92
C PHE A 146 -9.27 -9.46 -10.03
N THR A 147 -9.40 -9.58 -8.69
CA THR A 147 -8.91 -8.58 -7.74
C THR A 147 -7.40 -8.39 -7.87
N ALA A 148 -6.62 -9.47 -7.95
CA ALA A 148 -5.17 -9.39 -8.13
C ALA A 148 -4.78 -8.71 -9.45
N ILE A 149 -5.42 -9.08 -10.58
CA ILE A 149 -5.15 -8.47 -11.89
C ILE A 149 -5.52 -6.98 -11.89
N VAL A 150 -6.67 -6.62 -11.31
CA VAL A 150 -7.07 -5.20 -11.21
C VAL A 150 -6.09 -4.43 -10.35
N SER A 151 -5.65 -5.01 -9.22
CA SER A 151 -4.69 -4.40 -8.32
C SER A 151 -3.29 -4.21 -8.92
N MET A 152 -2.94 -4.93 -9.98
CA MET A 152 -1.70 -4.65 -10.74
C MET A 152 -1.72 -3.28 -11.43
N PHE A 153 -2.89 -2.76 -11.80
CA PHE A 153 -3.04 -1.56 -12.62
C PHE A 153 -3.82 -0.44 -11.93
N ILE A 154 -4.43 -0.75 -10.81
CA ILE A 154 -5.18 0.17 -9.95
C ILE A 154 -4.71 -0.11 -8.54
N ASP A 155 -4.46 0.92 -7.74
CA ASP A 155 -3.98 0.71 -6.39
C ASP A 155 -4.86 -0.25 -5.57
N ASN A 156 -4.23 -0.96 -4.64
CA ASN A 156 -4.87 -2.01 -3.84
C ASN A 156 -6.06 -1.49 -3.00
N VAL A 157 -5.99 -0.25 -2.51
CA VAL A 157 -7.05 0.38 -1.70
C VAL A 157 -8.31 0.62 -2.54
N THR A 158 -8.15 1.27 -3.70
CA THR A 158 -9.24 1.53 -4.64
C THR A 158 -9.83 0.22 -5.14
N THR A 159 -9.00 -0.77 -5.47
CA THR A 159 -9.46 -2.10 -5.88
C THR A 159 -10.37 -2.73 -4.84
N ILE A 160 -10.00 -2.69 -3.57
CA ILE A 160 -10.79 -3.24 -2.47
C ILE A 160 -12.07 -2.45 -2.21
N LEU A 161 -12.02 -1.12 -2.27
CA LEU A 161 -13.20 -0.26 -2.16
C LEU A 161 -14.28 -0.61 -3.19
N LEU A 162 -13.87 -0.98 -4.40
CA LEU A 162 -14.77 -1.34 -5.50
C LEU A 162 -15.27 -2.80 -5.41
N MET A 163 -14.43 -3.72 -4.96
CA MET A 163 -14.74 -5.15 -4.96
C MET A 163 -15.56 -5.61 -3.76
N ILE A 164 -15.35 -5.05 -2.56
CA ILE A 164 -16.06 -5.50 -1.35
C ILE A 164 -17.57 -5.30 -1.42
N PRO A 165 -18.11 -4.14 -1.83
CA PRO A 165 -19.57 -3.97 -1.95
C PRO A 165 -20.21 -5.00 -2.89
N VAL A 166 -19.51 -5.33 -3.97
CA VAL A 166 -19.95 -6.35 -4.93
C VAL A 166 -19.97 -7.73 -4.29
N THR A 167 -18.90 -8.10 -3.61
CA THR A 167 -18.79 -9.37 -2.88
C THR A 167 -19.88 -9.47 -1.83
N VAL A 168 -20.07 -8.46 -0.99
CA VAL A 168 -21.13 -8.45 0.04
C VAL A 168 -22.51 -8.61 -0.59
N SER A 169 -22.80 -7.94 -1.72
CA SER A 169 -24.08 -8.05 -2.42
C SER A 169 -24.36 -9.49 -2.89
N VAL A 170 -23.38 -10.15 -3.49
CA VAL A 170 -23.48 -11.56 -3.93
C VAL A 170 -23.74 -12.48 -2.75
N PHE A 171 -22.95 -12.35 -1.68
CA PHE A 171 -23.02 -13.25 -0.53
C PHE A 171 -24.26 -13.01 0.35
N ARG A 172 -24.78 -11.78 0.34
CA ARG A 172 -26.10 -11.49 0.93
C ARG A 172 -27.21 -12.27 0.26
N THR A 173 -27.19 -12.39 -1.07
CA THR A 173 -28.14 -13.19 -1.82
C THR A 173 -27.99 -14.67 -1.51
N PHE A 174 -26.78 -15.18 -1.37
CA PHE A 174 -26.47 -16.56 -1.02
C PHE A 174 -26.78 -16.90 0.45
N ARG A 175 -27.04 -15.90 1.31
CA ARG A 175 -27.27 -16.03 2.75
C ARG A 175 -26.11 -16.72 3.49
N ILE A 176 -24.89 -16.50 3.04
CA ILE A 176 -23.66 -16.98 3.68
C ILE A 176 -22.71 -15.82 3.99
N SER A 177 -21.76 -16.04 4.92
CA SER A 177 -20.84 -15.00 5.33
C SER A 177 -19.88 -14.61 4.19
N PRO A 178 -19.73 -13.31 3.84
CA PRO A 178 -18.76 -12.84 2.86
C PRO A 178 -17.32 -12.79 3.39
N ILE A 179 -17.11 -12.90 4.70
CA ILE A 179 -15.83 -12.64 5.37
C ILE A 179 -14.66 -13.45 4.75
N PRO A 180 -14.77 -14.76 4.47
CA PRO A 180 -13.68 -15.51 3.85
C PRO A 180 -13.24 -14.94 2.50
N PHE A 181 -14.19 -14.45 1.72
CA PHE A 181 -13.96 -13.86 0.40
C PHE A 181 -13.37 -12.46 0.48
N ILE A 182 -13.83 -11.66 1.45
CA ILE A 182 -13.27 -10.33 1.73
C ILE A 182 -11.81 -10.45 2.15
N LEU A 183 -11.50 -11.37 3.09
CA LEU A 183 -10.12 -11.64 3.51
C LEU A 183 -9.25 -12.10 2.34
N ALA A 184 -9.73 -13.08 1.57
CA ALA A 184 -8.99 -13.60 0.43
C ALA A 184 -8.72 -12.52 -0.65
N GLN A 185 -9.71 -11.66 -0.94
CA GLN A 185 -9.55 -10.57 -1.89
C GLN A 185 -8.58 -9.49 -1.39
N ALA A 186 -8.61 -9.12 -0.10
CA ALA A 186 -7.67 -8.17 0.46
C ALA A 186 -6.22 -8.68 0.39
N LEU A 187 -6.00 -9.95 0.76
CA LEU A 187 -4.69 -10.60 0.66
C LEU A 187 -4.23 -10.74 -0.81
N ALA A 188 -5.17 -11.08 -1.71
CA ALA A 188 -4.89 -11.20 -3.15
C ALA A 188 -4.58 -9.85 -3.81
N SER A 189 -5.19 -8.77 -3.34
CA SER A 189 -4.95 -7.41 -3.82
C SER A 189 -3.51 -6.96 -3.55
N ASN A 190 -3.00 -7.17 -2.32
CA ASN A 190 -1.62 -6.83 -1.98
C ASN A 190 -0.62 -7.67 -2.79
N ILE A 191 -0.87 -9.00 -2.93
CA ILE A 191 0.01 -9.84 -3.76
C ILE A 191 0.00 -9.38 -5.23
N GLY A 192 -1.19 -9.11 -5.79
CA GLY A 192 -1.32 -8.64 -7.17
C GLY A 192 -0.67 -7.27 -7.39
N GLY A 193 -0.90 -6.33 -6.48
CA GLY A 193 -0.34 -4.99 -6.53
C GLY A 193 1.18 -4.95 -6.60
N THR A 194 1.85 -5.91 -5.97
CA THR A 194 3.31 -6.02 -5.99
C THR A 194 3.90 -6.31 -7.38
N ALA A 195 3.09 -6.75 -8.34
CA ALA A 195 3.58 -7.13 -9.67
C ALA A 195 4.04 -5.94 -10.54
N THR A 196 3.55 -4.75 -10.25
CA THR A 196 3.83 -3.57 -11.09
C THR A 196 4.17 -2.35 -10.24
N LEU A 197 4.75 -1.36 -10.90
CA LEU A 197 5.07 -0.07 -10.32
C LEU A 197 3.86 0.65 -9.69
N ILE A 198 2.68 0.50 -10.27
CA ILE A 198 1.48 1.28 -9.93
C ILE A 198 0.47 0.55 -9.05
N GLY A 199 0.67 -0.75 -8.80
CA GLY A 199 -0.32 -1.58 -8.14
C GLY A 199 -0.38 -1.42 -6.61
N ASP A 200 0.70 -0.94 -6.00
CA ASP A 200 0.74 -0.61 -4.56
C ASP A 200 1.56 0.68 -4.36
N PRO A 201 1.15 1.60 -3.48
CA PRO A 201 1.87 2.83 -3.22
C PRO A 201 3.36 2.67 -2.86
N PRO A 202 3.80 1.69 -2.06
CA PRO A 202 5.21 1.42 -1.85
C PRO A 202 6.02 1.28 -3.13
N ASN A 203 5.47 0.59 -4.13
CA ASN A 203 6.14 0.37 -5.41
C ASN A 203 6.33 1.66 -6.20
N ILE A 204 5.31 2.54 -6.18
CA ILE A 204 5.40 3.87 -6.81
C ILE A 204 6.54 4.67 -6.20
N MET A 205 6.62 4.68 -4.86
CA MET A 205 7.67 5.40 -4.12
C MET A 205 9.06 4.82 -4.39
N ILE A 206 9.20 3.49 -4.40
CA ILE A 206 10.46 2.81 -4.73
C ILE A 206 10.87 3.12 -6.17
N GLY A 207 9.94 3.02 -7.11
CA GLY A 207 10.20 3.28 -8.52
C GLY A 207 10.60 4.74 -8.78
N SER A 208 9.92 5.70 -8.13
CA SER A 208 10.28 7.11 -8.19
C SER A 208 11.68 7.37 -7.63
N ALA A 209 11.97 6.86 -6.42
CA ALA A 209 13.24 7.10 -5.73
C ALA A 209 14.45 6.42 -6.42
N ALA A 210 14.24 5.25 -7.01
CA ALA A 210 15.28 4.47 -7.66
C ALA A 210 15.33 4.66 -9.19
N ASN A 211 14.48 5.51 -9.77
CA ASN A 211 14.31 5.70 -11.22
C ASN A 211 14.04 4.39 -11.96
N ILE A 212 13.24 3.50 -11.36
CA ILE A 212 12.88 2.20 -11.94
C ILE A 212 11.70 2.40 -12.88
N ASP A 213 11.84 1.95 -14.12
CA ASP A 213 10.77 2.00 -15.09
C ASP A 213 9.71 0.91 -14.88
N PHE A 214 8.54 1.10 -15.48
CA PHE A 214 7.41 0.18 -15.37
C PHE A 214 7.71 -1.22 -15.89
N ASN A 215 8.51 -1.35 -16.97
CA ASN A 215 8.86 -2.64 -17.56
C ASN A 215 9.82 -3.42 -16.66
N SER A 216 10.83 -2.75 -16.13
CA SER A 216 11.78 -3.34 -15.18
C SER A 216 11.04 -3.87 -13.95
N PHE A 217 10.03 -3.14 -13.46
CA PHE A 217 9.22 -3.59 -12.33
C PHE A 217 8.47 -4.90 -12.66
N ILE A 218 7.80 -4.97 -13.81
CA ILE A 218 7.08 -6.18 -14.25
C ILE A 218 8.02 -7.35 -14.49
N ILE A 219 9.17 -7.12 -15.11
CA ILE A 219 10.14 -8.18 -15.42
C ILE A 219 10.66 -8.83 -14.14
N HIS A 220 10.98 -8.04 -13.12
CA HIS A 220 11.57 -8.57 -11.89
C HIS A 220 10.51 -9.06 -10.89
N MET A 221 9.44 -8.30 -10.67
CA MET A 221 8.42 -8.66 -9.68
C MET A 221 7.31 -9.55 -10.23
N GLY A 222 7.00 -9.46 -11.53
CA GLY A 222 5.93 -10.24 -12.16
C GLY A 222 6.07 -11.75 -11.97
N PRO A 223 7.21 -12.39 -12.28
CA PRO A 223 7.41 -13.82 -12.06
C PRO A 223 7.28 -14.22 -10.58
N THR A 224 7.87 -13.41 -9.68
CA THR A 224 7.77 -13.62 -8.22
C THR A 224 6.31 -13.59 -7.76
N VAL A 225 5.54 -12.60 -8.23
CA VAL A 225 4.11 -12.48 -7.92
C VAL A 225 3.30 -13.62 -8.52
N ALA A 226 3.56 -14.03 -9.77
CA ALA A 226 2.83 -15.12 -10.41
C ALA A 226 2.96 -16.45 -9.65
N VAL A 227 4.18 -16.80 -9.22
CA VAL A 227 4.42 -17.99 -8.40
C VAL A 227 3.76 -17.85 -7.02
N THR A 228 3.99 -16.73 -6.35
CA THR A 228 3.44 -16.49 -5.00
C THR A 228 1.92 -16.41 -5.01
N PHE A 229 1.30 -15.82 -6.04
CA PHE A 229 -0.14 -15.79 -6.19
C PHE A 229 -0.73 -17.20 -6.39
N SER A 230 -0.05 -18.06 -7.15
CA SER A 230 -0.45 -19.46 -7.32
C SER A 230 -0.44 -20.21 -5.99
N VAL A 231 0.59 -19.99 -5.15
CA VAL A 231 0.64 -20.53 -3.78
C VAL A 231 -0.46 -19.90 -2.91
N SER A 232 -0.73 -18.61 -3.06
CA SER A 232 -1.80 -17.91 -2.33
C SER A 232 -3.17 -18.53 -2.57
N LEU A 233 -3.49 -18.90 -3.81
CA LEU A 233 -4.73 -19.61 -4.14
C LEU A 233 -4.81 -20.99 -3.43
N MET A 234 -3.70 -21.71 -3.34
CA MET A 234 -3.66 -22.97 -2.59
C MET A 234 -3.90 -22.74 -1.08
N LEU A 235 -3.28 -21.71 -0.51
CA LEU A 235 -3.47 -21.33 0.89
C LEU A 235 -4.93 -20.95 1.18
N PHE A 236 -5.59 -20.19 0.30
CA PHE A 236 -7.01 -19.87 0.45
C PHE A 236 -7.89 -21.11 0.49
N LYS A 237 -7.60 -22.12 -0.33
CA LYS A 237 -8.33 -23.39 -0.30
C LYS A 237 -8.16 -24.13 1.04
N VAL A 238 -6.98 -24.05 1.64
CA VAL A 238 -6.68 -24.67 2.95
C VAL A 238 -7.34 -23.88 4.08
N PHE A 239 -7.14 -22.57 4.14
CA PHE A 239 -7.64 -21.75 5.24
C PHE A 239 -9.16 -21.68 5.27
N PHE A 240 -9.81 -21.57 4.13
CA PHE A 240 -11.25 -21.43 4.00
C PHE A 240 -11.99 -22.72 3.66
N ARG A 241 -11.35 -23.88 3.81
CA ARG A 241 -11.91 -25.20 3.43
C ARG A 241 -13.29 -25.50 4.00
N LYS A 242 -13.61 -24.97 5.19
CA LYS A 242 -14.91 -25.16 5.84
C LYS A 242 -15.97 -24.24 5.22
N ASP A 243 -15.62 -22.98 5.01
CA ASP A 243 -16.49 -21.97 4.43
C ASP A 243 -16.85 -22.28 2.97
N LEU A 244 -15.89 -22.86 2.22
CA LEU A 244 -16.05 -23.25 0.82
C LEU A 244 -16.99 -24.46 0.62
N LYS A 245 -17.39 -25.14 1.69
CA LYS A 245 -18.38 -26.24 1.67
C LYS A 245 -19.79 -25.78 2.05
N ALA A 246 -19.98 -24.48 2.36
CA ALA A 246 -21.29 -23.96 2.74
C ALA A 246 -22.30 -24.17 1.60
N ALA A 247 -23.54 -24.47 1.96
CA ALA A 247 -24.62 -24.59 0.99
C ALA A 247 -25.04 -23.22 0.49
N VAL A 248 -25.05 -23.03 -0.82
CA VAL A 248 -25.48 -21.80 -1.48
C VAL A 248 -27.00 -21.81 -1.62
N SER A 249 -27.66 -20.80 -1.04
CA SER A 249 -29.10 -20.55 -1.21
C SER A 249 -29.34 -19.57 -2.34
N ASN A 250 -30.53 -19.61 -2.94
CA ASN A 250 -31.00 -18.61 -3.92
C ASN A 250 -30.08 -18.46 -5.17
N LEU A 251 -29.33 -19.49 -5.54
CA LEU A 251 -28.48 -19.44 -6.74
C LEU A 251 -29.29 -19.08 -8.00
N GLU A 252 -30.51 -19.63 -8.11
CA GLU A 252 -31.42 -19.37 -9.23
C GLU A 252 -31.74 -17.87 -9.40
N LEU A 253 -31.86 -17.14 -8.29
CA LEU A 253 -32.11 -15.70 -8.34
C LEU A 253 -30.96 -14.94 -9.00
N ILE A 254 -29.72 -15.33 -8.75
CA ILE A 254 -28.55 -14.71 -9.41
C ILE A 254 -28.42 -15.19 -10.85
N MET A 255 -28.67 -16.47 -11.10
CA MET A 255 -28.61 -17.00 -12.47
C MET A 255 -29.65 -16.38 -13.40
N ALA A 256 -30.81 -15.99 -12.85
CA ALA A 256 -31.88 -15.31 -13.57
C ALA A 256 -31.62 -13.80 -13.79
N GLN A 257 -30.70 -13.19 -13.04
CA GLN A 257 -30.37 -11.77 -13.23
C GLN A 257 -29.71 -11.55 -14.59
N ASP A 258 -30.13 -10.50 -15.29
CA ASP A 258 -29.45 -10.03 -16.49
C ASP A 258 -28.24 -9.18 -16.08
N GLU A 259 -27.01 -9.72 -16.21
CA GLU A 259 -25.79 -9.02 -15.87
C GLU A 259 -25.59 -7.72 -16.66
N SER A 260 -26.17 -7.63 -17.85
CA SER A 260 -26.02 -6.42 -18.69
C SER A 260 -26.67 -5.17 -18.07
N LYS A 261 -27.65 -5.36 -17.17
CA LYS A 261 -28.32 -4.26 -16.45
C LYS A 261 -27.43 -3.58 -15.42
N PHE A 262 -26.35 -4.24 -15.00
CA PHE A 262 -25.36 -3.66 -14.09
C PHE A 262 -24.37 -2.73 -14.81
N LEU A 263 -24.24 -2.85 -16.13
CA LEU A 263 -23.51 -1.91 -16.96
C LEU A 263 -24.38 -0.68 -17.23
N LYS A 264 -24.22 0.34 -16.41
CA LYS A 264 -25.03 1.57 -16.46
C LYS A 264 -24.78 2.36 -17.75
N ASP A 265 -23.51 2.46 -18.17
CA ASP A 265 -23.10 3.16 -19.38
C ASP A 265 -22.00 2.39 -20.13
N LYS A 266 -22.40 1.69 -21.21
CA LYS A 266 -21.48 0.94 -22.05
C LYS A 266 -20.54 1.83 -22.88
N LYS A 267 -20.96 3.08 -23.18
CA LYS A 267 -20.11 4.03 -23.94
C LYS A 267 -19.03 4.58 -23.03
N LEU A 268 -19.39 4.92 -21.79
CA LEU A 268 -18.45 5.33 -20.76
C LEU A 268 -17.42 4.23 -20.51
N LEU A 269 -17.89 3.00 -20.30
CA LEU A 269 -17.01 1.83 -20.12
C LEU A 269 -16.00 1.68 -21.26
N LYS A 270 -16.47 1.72 -22.53
CA LYS A 270 -15.58 1.59 -23.68
C LYS A 270 -14.53 2.68 -23.72
N LYS A 271 -14.92 3.96 -23.49
CA LYS A 271 -14.01 5.10 -23.47
C LYS A 271 -12.98 4.95 -22.34
N SER A 272 -13.43 4.63 -21.12
CA SER A 272 -12.56 4.46 -19.95
C SER A 272 -11.55 3.32 -20.13
N ILE A 273 -11.98 2.18 -20.68
CA ILE A 273 -11.06 1.06 -20.97
C ILE A 273 -10.03 1.45 -22.03
N ILE A 274 -10.44 2.14 -23.12
CA ILE A 274 -9.50 2.58 -24.16
C ILE A 274 -8.44 3.51 -23.57
N VAL A 275 -8.85 4.48 -22.74
CA VAL A 275 -7.90 5.40 -22.11
C VAL A 275 -7.02 4.66 -21.10
N LEU A 276 -7.58 3.80 -20.25
CA LEU A 276 -6.80 3.00 -19.29
C LEU A 276 -5.75 2.14 -19.99
N LEU A 277 -6.13 1.45 -21.07
CA LEU A 277 -5.18 0.67 -21.88
C LEU A 277 -4.12 1.56 -22.55
N GLY A 278 -4.51 2.77 -22.99
CA GLY A 278 -3.59 3.77 -23.53
C GLY A 278 -2.59 4.25 -22.47
N VAL A 279 -3.04 4.50 -21.24
CA VAL A 279 -2.17 4.87 -20.10
C VAL A 279 -1.20 3.72 -19.77
N ILE A 280 -1.69 2.48 -19.65
CA ILE A 280 -0.85 1.30 -19.40
C ILE A 280 0.19 1.12 -20.52
N PHE A 281 -0.23 1.27 -21.77
CA PHE A 281 0.68 1.23 -22.92
C PHE A 281 1.77 2.32 -22.83
N MET A 282 1.39 3.54 -22.48
CA MET A 282 2.33 4.64 -22.32
C MET A 282 3.28 4.43 -21.12
N PHE A 283 2.83 3.75 -20.05
CA PHE A 283 3.74 3.32 -18.98
C PHE A 283 4.81 2.35 -19.47
N GLY A 284 4.53 1.51 -20.47
CA GLY A 284 5.56 0.67 -21.10
C GLY A 284 6.61 1.44 -21.88
N PHE A 285 6.34 2.66 -22.29
CA PHE A 285 7.25 3.50 -23.10
C PHE A 285 7.79 4.72 -22.36
N HIS A 286 7.32 5.01 -21.13
CA HIS A 286 7.66 6.23 -20.41
C HIS A 286 9.17 6.39 -20.18
N GLY A 287 9.88 5.30 -19.85
CA GLY A 287 11.33 5.32 -19.66
C GLY A 287 12.08 5.69 -20.95
N ALA A 288 11.69 5.09 -22.09
CA ALA A 288 12.28 5.41 -23.39
C ALA A 288 11.96 6.84 -23.88
N LEU A 289 10.84 7.39 -23.47
CA LEU A 289 10.41 8.76 -23.81
C LEU A 289 10.89 9.80 -22.79
N HIS A 290 11.50 9.39 -21.69
CA HIS A 290 11.89 10.25 -20.58
C HIS A 290 10.73 11.10 -20.03
N ILE A 291 9.53 10.48 -19.93
CA ILE A 291 8.31 11.11 -19.41
C ILE A 291 8.00 10.50 -18.05
N GLU A 292 7.77 11.32 -17.04
CA GLU A 292 7.36 10.87 -15.72
C GLU A 292 6.03 10.11 -15.76
N VAL A 293 5.92 9.04 -14.95
CA VAL A 293 4.69 8.23 -14.86
C VAL A 293 3.48 9.06 -14.41
N SER A 294 3.70 10.06 -13.57
CA SER A 294 2.66 11.01 -13.14
C SER A 294 2.06 11.80 -14.30
N VAL A 295 2.90 12.24 -15.24
CA VAL A 295 2.47 12.98 -16.43
C VAL A 295 1.60 12.11 -17.33
N VAL A 296 1.95 10.84 -17.49
CA VAL A 296 1.15 9.85 -18.24
C VAL A 296 -0.21 9.65 -17.58
N ALA A 297 -0.25 9.43 -16.26
CA ALA A 297 -1.50 9.20 -15.53
C ALA A 297 -2.42 10.44 -15.55
N LEU A 298 -1.88 11.62 -15.24
CA LEU A 298 -2.64 12.88 -15.28
C LEU A 298 -3.08 13.23 -16.69
N GLY A 299 -2.25 12.97 -17.70
CA GLY A 299 -2.60 13.10 -19.11
C GLY A 299 -3.77 12.20 -19.50
N GLY A 300 -3.75 10.94 -19.08
CA GLY A 300 -4.85 10.00 -19.25
C GLY A 300 -6.14 10.48 -18.58
N ALA A 301 -6.05 10.97 -17.34
CA ALA A 301 -7.19 11.55 -16.63
C ALA A 301 -7.78 12.75 -17.37
N ALA A 302 -6.94 13.67 -17.86
CA ALA A 302 -7.36 14.84 -18.62
C ALA A 302 -8.05 14.45 -19.95
N VAL A 303 -7.47 13.50 -20.69
CA VAL A 303 -8.09 12.95 -21.91
C VAL A 303 -9.45 12.31 -21.58
N LEU A 304 -9.54 11.55 -20.50
CA LEU A 304 -10.78 10.90 -20.10
C LEU A 304 -11.88 11.91 -19.75
N PHE A 305 -11.55 12.99 -19.00
CA PHE A 305 -12.48 14.08 -18.75
C PHE A 305 -12.99 14.71 -20.08
N ALA A 306 -12.08 15.00 -21.00
CA ALA A 306 -12.42 15.64 -22.27
C ALA A 306 -13.39 14.78 -23.11
N ILE A 307 -13.12 13.46 -23.23
CA ILE A 307 -13.92 12.59 -24.12
C ILE A 307 -15.21 12.10 -23.48
N THR A 308 -15.27 12.00 -22.12
CA THR A 308 -16.47 11.56 -21.41
C THR A 308 -17.37 12.71 -21.01
N ARG A 309 -16.83 13.93 -20.89
CA ARG A 309 -17.51 15.10 -20.32
C ARG A 309 -18.04 14.81 -18.90
N ALA A 310 -17.34 13.96 -18.16
CA ALA A 310 -17.65 13.71 -16.76
C ALA A 310 -17.56 15.02 -15.96
N ASN A 311 -18.44 15.18 -14.97
CA ASN A 311 -18.41 16.36 -14.09
C ASN A 311 -17.16 16.29 -13.19
N PRO A 312 -16.20 17.23 -13.32
CA PRO A 312 -14.97 17.21 -12.54
C PRO A 312 -15.23 17.26 -11.02
N GLU A 313 -16.19 18.06 -10.57
CA GLU A 313 -16.51 18.18 -9.13
C GLU A 313 -16.91 16.82 -8.55
N LYS A 314 -17.80 16.10 -9.26
CA LYS A 314 -18.25 14.78 -8.84
C LYS A 314 -17.11 13.76 -8.81
N VAL A 315 -16.28 13.72 -9.84
CA VAL A 315 -15.15 12.78 -9.95
C VAL A 315 -14.09 13.09 -8.89
N LEU A 316 -13.74 14.37 -8.71
CA LEU A 316 -12.77 14.79 -7.69
C LEU A 316 -13.25 14.52 -6.27
N HIS A 317 -14.57 14.44 -6.05
CA HIS A 317 -15.14 14.04 -4.75
C HIS A 317 -14.92 12.55 -4.43
N GLU A 318 -14.74 11.71 -5.45
CA GLU A 318 -14.44 10.28 -5.31
C GLU A 318 -12.93 10.01 -5.12
N VAL A 319 -12.06 11.01 -5.31
CA VAL A 319 -10.61 10.90 -5.08
C VAL A 319 -10.33 10.79 -3.57
N ASP A 320 -9.47 9.87 -3.17
CA ASP A 320 -9.04 9.74 -1.78
C ASP A 320 -7.98 10.80 -1.41
N TRP A 321 -8.45 12.03 -1.20
CA TRP A 321 -7.63 13.15 -0.75
C TRP A 321 -6.94 12.88 0.58
N THR A 322 -7.53 12.02 1.42
CA THR A 322 -6.94 11.70 2.71
C THR A 322 -5.65 10.93 2.56
N THR A 323 -5.59 10.03 1.60
CA THR A 323 -4.38 9.29 1.25
C THR A 323 -3.32 10.21 0.63
N LEU A 324 -3.68 11.10 -0.30
CA LEU A 324 -2.73 12.05 -0.89
C LEU A 324 -2.12 13.01 0.15
N MET A 325 -2.94 13.53 1.06
CA MET A 325 -2.46 14.37 2.16
C MET A 325 -1.62 13.60 3.19
N PHE A 326 -1.94 12.32 3.42
CA PHE A 326 -1.13 11.45 4.25
C PHE A 326 0.29 11.28 3.66
N PHE A 327 0.41 11.01 2.36
CA PHE A 327 1.70 10.93 1.67
C PHE A 327 2.48 12.22 1.77
N THR A 328 1.82 13.36 1.51
CA THR A 328 2.45 14.68 1.63
C THR A 328 3.09 14.89 3.01
N GLY A 329 2.34 14.62 4.09
CA GLY A 329 2.88 14.75 5.44
C GLY A 329 3.99 13.74 5.73
N LEU A 330 3.86 12.51 5.25
CA LEU A 330 4.82 11.44 5.45
C LEU A 330 6.17 11.74 4.77
N PHE A 331 6.16 12.21 3.54
CA PHE A 331 7.38 12.59 2.82
C PHE A 331 8.16 13.68 3.54
N ILE A 332 7.47 14.69 4.07
CA ILE A 332 8.11 15.75 4.87
C ILE A 332 8.74 15.19 6.14
N VAL A 333 8.06 14.28 6.85
CA VAL A 333 8.60 13.65 8.07
C VAL A 333 9.85 12.84 7.78
N VAL A 334 9.82 12.04 6.70
CA VAL A 334 10.95 11.19 6.32
C VAL A 334 12.12 12.03 5.83
N GLY A 335 11.89 13.04 4.97
CA GLY A 335 12.93 13.96 4.52
C GLY A 335 13.59 14.70 5.68
N ALA A 336 12.80 15.09 6.70
CA ALA A 336 13.34 15.70 7.91
C ALA A 336 14.18 14.71 8.75
N ALA A 337 13.78 13.46 8.85
CA ALA A 337 14.53 12.41 9.54
C ALA A 337 15.85 12.08 8.82
N GLU A 338 15.83 12.08 7.49
CA GLU A 338 17.01 11.92 6.63
C GLU A 338 17.98 13.08 6.83
N HIS A 339 17.48 14.33 6.75
CA HIS A 339 18.27 15.55 6.99
C HIS A 339 18.92 15.56 8.38
N ALA A 340 18.24 15.01 9.39
CA ALA A 340 18.76 14.87 10.75
C ALA A 340 19.87 13.81 10.91
N GLY A 341 20.18 13.04 9.87
CA GLY A 341 21.20 11.99 9.87
C GLY A 341 20.74 10.63 10.42
N LEU A 342 19.42 10.45 10.68
CA LEU A 342 18.88 9.20 11.21
C LEU A 342 19.12 8.03 10.25
N ILE A 343 19.02 8.27 8.97
CA ILE A 343 19.19 7.25 7.94
C ILE A 343 20.62 6.71 7.92
N ASN A 344 21.64 7.59 8.06
CA ASN A 344 23.04 7.20 8.13
C ASN A 344 23.34 6.32 9.37
N LEU A 345 22.69 6.64 10.51
CA LEU A 345 22.79 5.79 11.70
C LEU A 345 22.19 4.41 11.46
N LEU A 346 20.97 4.33 10.90
CA LEU A 346 20.32 3.07 10.61
C LEU A 346 21.11 2.22 9.59
N SER A 347 21.69 2.85 8.58
CA SER A 347 22.54 2.21 7.58
C SER A 347 23.81 1.60 8.21
N SER A 348 24.48 2.33 9.08
CA SER A 348 25.66 1.82 9.78
C SER A 348 25.33 0.62 10.70
N VAL A 349 24.17 0.65 11.35
CA VAL A 349 23.67 -0.47 12.16
C VAL A 349 23.36 -1.68 11.27
N ALA A 350 22.73 -1.47 10.12
CA ALA A 350 22.38 -2.53 9.17
C ALA A 350 23.63 -3.22 8.60
N ILE A 351 24.63 -2.45 8.16
CA ILE A 351 25.91 -2.95 7.66
C ILE A 351 26.64 -3.70 8.78
N GLY A 352 26.68 -3.13 9.99
CA GLY A 352 27.27 -3.78 11.15
C GLY A 352 26.62 -5.12 11.51
N ALA A 353 25.29 -5.18 11.46
CA ALA A 353 24.50 -6.39 11.76
C ALA A 353 24.70 -7.51 10.72
N THR A 354 24.93 -7.15 9.47
CA THR A 354 25.15 -8.10 8.37
C THR A 354 26.63 -8.40 8.10
N GLY A 355 27.55 -7.72 8.81
CA GLY A 355 28.98 -7.80 8.58
C GLY A 355 29.39 -7.41 7.15
N GLY A 356 28.60 -6.57 6.48
CA GLY A 356 28.80 -6.19 5.08
C GLY A 356 28.51 -7.32 4.07
N ASN A 357 27.85 -8.41 4.48
CA ASN A 357 27.48 -9.49 3.57
C ASN A 357 26.25 -9.10 2.72
N PRO A 358 26.36 -9.00 1.38
CA PRO A 358 25.27 -8.53 0.51
C PRO A 358 24.02 -9.40 0.58
N TRP A 359 24.18 -10.73 0.61
CA TRP A 359 23.05 -11.66 0.70
C TRP A 359 22.34 -11.59 2.05
N LEU A 360 23.08 -11.44 3.16
CA LEU A 360 22.47 -11.22 4.47
C LEU A 360 21.75 -9.87 4.52
N THR A 361 22.30 -8.83 3.90
CA THR A 361 21.64 -7.51 3.78
C THR A 361 20.35 -7.62 2.97
N PHE A 362 20.36 -8.31 1.84
CA PHE A 362 19.20 -8.59 1.01
C PHE A 362 18.09 -9.32 1.82
N LEU A 363 18.44 -10.42 2.49
CA LEU A 363 17.49 -11.18 3.32
C LEU A 363 16.99 -10.37 4.50
N MET A 364 17.86 -9.59 5.14
CA MET A 364 17.50 -8.72 6.26
C MET A 364 16.47 -7.69 5.83
N ILE A 365 16.65 -7.03 4.67
CA ILE A 365 15.70 -6.04 4.16
C ILE A 365 14.34 -6.70 3.92
N ILE A 366 14.28 -7.86 3.24
CA ILE A 366 13.00 -8.55 2.99
C ILE A 366 12.27 -8.84 4.31
N TRP A 367 12.94 -9.52 5.23
CA TRP A 367 12.28 -9.99 6.43
C TRP A 367 12.01 -8.89 7.45
N LEU A 368 12.90 -7.90 7.56
CA LEU A 368 12.65 -6.70 8.36
C LEU A 368 11.45 -5.94 7.81
N ALA A 369 11.41 -5.72 6.49
CA ALA A 369 10.29 -5.06 5.85
C ALA A 369 8.99 -5.83 6.02
N ALA A 370 9.01 -7.15 5.86
CA ALA A 370 7.82 -7.99 6.01
C ALA A 370 7.27 -7.99 7.44
N ILE A 371 8.14 -8.13 8.44
CA ILE A 371 7.72 -8.14 9.84
C ILE A 371 7.25 -6.75 10.27
N ALA A 372 8.00 -5.70 9.95
CA ALA A 372 7.63 -4.35 10.32
C ALA A 372 6.33 -3.91 9.62
N SER A 373 6.21 -4.15 8.31
CA SER A 373 5.01 -3.85 7.53
C SER A 373 3.77 -4.62 8.01
N ALA A 374 3.94 -5.78 8.64
CA ALA A 374 2.81 -6.48 9.23
C ALA A 374 2.14 -5.71 10.38
N PHE A 375 2.88 -4.87 11.10
CA PHE A 375 2.40 -4.14 12.29
C PHE A 375 2.36 -2.62 12.12
N ILE A 376 3.05 -2.10 11.11
CA ILE A 376 3.04 -0.71 10.69
C ILE A 376 2.55 -0.71 9.23
N ASP A 377 1.68 0.20 8.83
CA ASP A 377 1.23 0.32 7.43
C ASP A 377 2.44 0.30 6.48
N ASN A 378 2.36 -0.48 5.38
CA ASN A 378 3.45 -0.67 4.42
C ASN A 378 3.98 0.64 3.82
N ILE A 379 3.13 1.64 3.68
CA ILE A 379 3.46 2.93 3.09
C ILE A 379 4.48 3.72 3.95
N PRO A 380 4.20 4.06 5.24
CA PRO A 380 5.14 4.82 6.06
C PRO A 380 6.44 4.05 6.30
N PHE A 381 6.35 2.74 6.41
CA PHE A 381 7.55 1.92 6.55
C PHE A 381 8.44 2.02 5.30
N THR A 382 7.87 1.84 4.10
CA THR A 382 8.62 1.95 2.84
C THR A 382 9.24 3.32 2.65
N ALA A 383 8.51 4.41 2.94
CA ALA A 383 9.04 5.77 2.88
C ALA A 383 10.35 5.92 3.66
N THR A 384 10.40 5.36 4.88
CA THR A 384 11.60 5.42 5.73
C THR A 384 12.72 4.51 5.24
N MET A 385 12.36 3.38 4.65
CA MET A 385 13.36 2.42 4.16
C MET A 385 14.00 2.86 2.82
N ILE A 386 13.34 3.66 2.01
CA ILE A 386 13.87 4.14 0.72
C ILE A 386 15.22 4.84 0.89
N PRO A 387 15.37 5.88 1.73
CA PRO A 387 16.67 6.52 1.93
C PRO A 387 17.71 5.54 2.51
N LEU A 388 17.30 4.62 3.39
CA LEU A 388 18.19 3.59 3.93
C LEU A 388 18.74 2.67 2.81
N VAL A 389 17.87 2.15 1.95
CA VAL A 389 18.29 1.31 0.82
C VAL A 389 19.17 2.08 -0.15
N HIS A 390 18.89 3.37 -0.36
CA HIS A 390 19.74 4.24 -1.18
C HIS A 390 21.16 4.33 -0.64
N VAL A 391 21.34 4.57 0.66
CA VAL A 391 22.65 4.60 1.31
C VAL A 391 23.34 3.24 1.27
N LEU A 392 22.60 2.14 1.54
CA LEU A 392 23.15 0.77 1.47
C LEU A 392 23.66 0.41 0.07
N ASN A 393 23.00 0.86 -0.98
CA ASN A 393 23.43 0.66 -2.37
C ASN A 393 24.76 1.39 -2.71
N GLY A 394 25.17 2.36 -1.91
CA GLY A 394 26.48 3.02 -2.00
C GLY A 394 27.61 2.29 -1.25
N ASP A 395 27.30 1.26 -0.45
CA ASP A 395 28.32 0.51 0.29
C ASP A 395 29.20 -0.31 -0.67
N PRO A 396 30.56 -0.27 -0.53
CA PRO A 396 31.46 -0.98 -1.42
C PRO A 396 31.21 -2.48 -1.54
N SER A 397 30.77 -3.14 -0.47
CA SER A 397 30.47 -4.57 -0.46
C SER A 397 29.21 -4.91 -1.26
N ILE A 398 28.19 -4.04 -1.20
CA ILE A 398 26.94 -4.16 -1.97
C ILE A 398 27.22 -3.87 -3.44
N VAL A 399 27.96 -2.80 -3.74
CA VAL A 399 28.37 -2.44 -5.12
C VAL A 399 29.17 -3.58 -5.75
N ALA A 400 30.10 -4.19 -5.02
CA ALA A 400 30.90 -5.32 -5.53
C ALA A 400 30.05 -6.56 -5.87
N ALA A 401 28.92 -6.78 -5.17
CA ALA A 401 28.09 -7.95 -5.38
C ALA A 401 26.91 -7.71 -6.34
N PHE A 402 26.36 -6.50 -6.33
CA PHE A 402 25.10 -6.15 -7.02
C PHE A 402 25.27 -5.00 -8.02
N GLY A 403 26.47 -4.47 -8.22
CA GLY A 403 26.71 -3.32 -9.11
C GLY A 403 26.54 -3.62 -10.60
N ASP A 404 26.59 -4.89 -10.99
CA ASP A 404 26.37 -5.32 -12.38
C ASP A 404 24.89 -5.42 -12.77
N PHE A 405 23.97 -5.28 -11.79
CA PHE A 405 22.53 -5.25 -12.06
C PHE A 405 22.08 -3.85 -12.45
N ASP A 406 21.24 -3.73 -13.47
CA ASP A 406 20.63 -2.45 -13.86
C ASP A 406 19.88 -1.79 -12.71
N VAL A 407 19.24 -2.61 -11.88
CA VAL A 407 18.54 -2.20 -10.65
C VAL A 407 19.02 -3.09 -9.50
N SER A 408 19.53 -2.48 -8.44
CA SER A 408 20.00 -3.22 -7.27
C SER A 408 18.93 -4.14 -6.69
N PRO A 409 19.26 -5.41 -6.39
CA PRO A 409 18.36 -6.36 -5.74
C PRO A 409 17.75 -5.89 -4.42
N LEU A 410 18.37 -4.92 -3.74
CA LEU A 410 17.85 -4.39 -2.48
C LEU A 410 16.53 -3.62 -2.65
N TRP A 411 16.28 -3.03 -3.82
CA TRP A 411 15.01 -2.39 -4.13
C TRP A 411 13.87 -3.40 -4.26
N TRP A 412 14.14 -4.53 -4.92
CA TRP A 412 13.19 -5.64 -5.03
C TRP A 412 12.93 -6.30 -3.68
N ALA A 413 13.96 -6.39 -2.85
CA ALA A 413 13.86 -6.86 -1.48
C ALA A 413 12.89 -6.01 -0.65
N LEU A 414 13.03 -4.68 -0.76
CA LEU A 414 12.14 -3.74 -0.06
C LEU A 414 10.70 -3.86 -0.56
N ALA A 415 10.48 -3.86 -1.88
CA ALA A 415 9.14 -3.97 -2.48
C ALA A 415 8.43 -5.25 -2.03
N LEU A 416 9.09 -6.41 -2.17
CA LEU A 416 8.54 -7.70 -1.76
C LEU A 416 8.21 -7.74 -0.26
N GLY A 417 9.16 -7.30 0.57
CA GLY A 417 8.99 -7.33 2.02
C GLY A 417 7.87 -6.42 2.48
N ALA A 418 7.81 -5.19 1.99
CA ALA A 418 6.80 -4.21 2.37
C ALA A 418 5.39 -4.64 1.97
N ASP A 419 5.19 -5.03 0.71
CA ASP A 419 3.88 -5.34 0.18
C ASP A 419 3.33 -6.67 0.73
N PHE A 420 4.15 -7.74 0.70
CA PHE A 420 3.70 -9.02 1.22
C PHE A 420 3.58 -9.01 2.73
N GLY A 421 4.43 -8.25 3.42
CA GLY A 421 4.36 -8.00 4.85
C GLY A 421 3.04 -7.39 5.29
N GLY A 422 2.50 -6.47 4.50
CA GLY A 422 1.19 -5.84 4.72
C GLY A 422 0.02 -6.81 4.88
N ASN A 423 0.17 -8.07 4.46
CA ASN A 423 -0.82 -9.11 4.65
C ASN A 423 -0.87 -9.66 6.09
N GLY A 424 0.17 -9.46 6.91
CA GLY A 424 0.34 -10.11 8.20
C GLY A 424 -0.72 -9.75 9.23
N THR A 425 -1.12 -8.49 9.31
CA THR A 425 -2.22 -8.03 10.17
C THR A 425 -3.18 -7.13 9.40
N LEU A 426 -4.33 -6.83 10.00
CA LEU A 426 -5.32 -5.93 9.39
C LEU A 426 -4.81 -4.49 9.20
N ILE A 427 -3.85 -4.05 10.02
CA ILE A 427 -3.25 -2.71 9.99
C ILE A 427 -1.98 -2.65 9.13
N GLY A 428 -1.46 -3.79 8.69
CA GLY A 428 -0.23 -3.87 7.89
C GLY A 428 -0.35 -3.30 6.49
N SER A 429 -1.57 -3.12 5.97
CA SER A 429 -1.81 -2.44 4.70
C SER A 429 -3.08 -1.61 4.73
N SER A 430 -3.08 -0.51 4.00
CA SER A 430 -4.26 0.34 3.84
C SER A 430 -5.45 -0.44 3.23
N ALA A 431 -5.21 -1.38 2.31
CA ALA A 431 -6.23 -2.28 1.77
C ALA A 431 -6.84 -3.18 2.86
N GLY A 432 -6.03 -3.65 3.82
CA GLY A 432 -6.49 -4.40 4.99
C GLY A 432 -7.45 -3.59 5.85
N VAL A 433 -7.05 -2.39 6.25
CA VAL A 433 -7.88 -1.47 7.06
C VAL A 433 -9.21 -1.16 6.37
N VAL A 434 -9.15 -0.81 5.08
CA VAL A 434 -10.34 -0.49 4.28
C VAL A 434 -11.26 -1.70 4.15
N SER A 435 -10.69 -2.90 3.94
CA SER A 435 -11.49 -4.13 3.82
C SER A 435 -12.27 -4.43 5.09
N VAL A 436 -11.65 -4.25 6.26
CA VAL A 436 -12.30 -4.44 7.57
C VAL A 436 -13.37 -3.38 7.80
N GLY A 437 -13.07 -2.11 7.56
CA GLY A 437 -14.03 -1.01 7.70
C GLY A 437 -15.26 -1.16 6.80
N MET A 438 -15.06 -1.55 5.53
CA MET A 438 -16.13 -1.83 4.59
C MET A 438 -16.96 -3.04 5.00
N SER A 439 -16.32 -4.11 5.47
CA SER A 439 -16.99 -5.31 5.97
C SER A 439 -17.87 -4.98 7.20
N GLU A 440 -17.37 -4.18 8.13
CA GLU A 440 -18.09 -3.71 9.31
C GLU A 440 -19.30 -2.84 8.95
N LYS A 441 -19.15 -1.88 8.03
CA LYS A 441 -20.27 -1.05 7.50
C LYS A 441 -21.41 -1.89 6.94
N HIS A 442 -21.11 -3.08 6.42
CA HIS A 442 -22.10 -4.00 5.88
C HIS A 442 -22.60 -5.05 6.90
N GLY A 443 -22.23 -4.91 8.17
CA GLY A 443 -22.68 -5.79 9.26
C GLY A 443 -21.87 -7.08 9.43
N HIS A 444 -20.67 -7.15 8.85
CA HIS A 444 -19.77 -8.31 8.92
C HIS A 444 -18.43 -7.93 9.54
N PRO A 445 -18.34 -7.65 10.87
CA PRO A 445 -17.12 -7.20 11.51
C PRO A 445 -16.03 -8.28 11.47
N ILE A 446 -14.81 -7.85 11.15
CA ILE A 446 -13.60 -8.68 11.14
C ILE A 446 -12.68 -8.18 12.25
N GLY A 447 -12.52 -8.96 13.32
CA GLY A 447 -11.62 -8.60 14.42
C GLY A 447 -10.15 -8.92 14.13
N PHE A 448 -9.25 -8.22 14.83
CA PHE A 448 -7.78 -8.41 14.70
C PHE A 448 -7.36 -9.89 14.81
N ASN A 449 -7.84 -10.60 15.81
CA ASN A 449 -7.48 -12.02 16.02
C ASN A 449 -7.92 -12.92 14.85
N ARG A 450 -9.05 -12.61 14.18
CA ARG A 450 -9.50 -13.40 13.03
C ARG A 450 -8.60 -13.15 11.83
N TRP A 451 -8.22 -11.90 11.59
CA TRP A 451 -7.25 -11.56 10.55
C TRP A 451 -5.90 -12.20 10.83
N PHE A 452 -5.35 -11.99 12.03
CA PHE A 452 -4.02 -12.44 12.41
C PHE A 452 -3.83 -13.96 12.23
N LYS A 453 -4.84 -14.76 12.61
CA LYS A 453 -4.79 -16.22 12.43
C LYS A 453 -4.69 -16.69 10.99
N ILE A 454 -5.08 -15.86 10.03
CA ILE A 454 -5.05 -16.17 8.60
C ILE A 454 -3.91 -15.39 7.92
N GLY A 455 -3.87 -14.09 8.14
CA GLY A 455 -2.96 -13.16 7.45
C GLY A 455 -1.50 -13.39 7.85
N PHE A 456 -1.20 -13.59 9.14
CA PHE A 456 0.19 -13.75 9.58
C PHE A 456 0.85 -15.04 9.05
N PRO A 457 0.22 -16.24 9.15
CA PRO A 457 0.77 -17.43 8.49
C PRO A 457 0.80 -17.31 6.97
N PHE A 458 -0.19 -16.65 6.36
CA PHE A 458 -0.21 -16.38 4.92
C PHE A 458 1.01 -15.53 4.53
N MET A 459 1.25 -14.44 5.24
CA MET A 459 2.40 -13.55 5.03
C MET A 459 3.72 -14.32 5.13
N LEU A 460 3.92 -15.11 6.19
CA LEU A 460 5.16 -15.87 6.36
C LEU A 460 5.45 -16.79 5.16
N VAL A 461 4.42 -17.52 4.68
CA VAL A 461 4.57 -18.42 3.53
C VAL A 461 4.83 -17.63 2.25
N THR A 462 4.06 -16.57 2.01
CA THR A 462 4.19 -15.79 0.76
C THR A 462 5.51 -15.03 0.69
N VAL A 463 5.99 -14.48 1.80
CA VAL A 463 7.33 -13.86 1.89
C VAL A 463 8.42 -14.90 1.67
N ALA A 464 8.34 -16.09 2.28
CA ALA A 464 9.33 -17.14 2.08
C ALA A 464 9.38 -17.62 0.62
N VAL A 465 8.22 -17.83 -0.01
CA VAL A 465 8.14 -18.20 -1.43
C VAL A 465 8.69 -17.09 -2.32
N GLY A 466 8.27 -15.85 -2.09
CA GLY A 466 8.76 -14.68 -2.84
C GLY A 466 10.26 -14.49 -2.69
N THR A 467 10.81 -14.63 -1.47
CA THR A 467 12.25 -14.61 -1.20
C THR A 467 12.99 -15.67 -2.01
N ALA A 468 12.47 -16.90 -2.04
CA ALA A 468 13.10 -17.99 -2.78
C ALA A 468 13.11 -17.72 -4.30
N VAL A 469 11.98 -17.26 -4.85
CA VAL A 469 11.89 -16.94 -6.29
C VAL A 469 12.82 -15.79 -6.65
N LEU A 470 12.78 -14.70 -5.89
CA LEU A 470 13.62 -13.53 -6.14
C LEU A 470 15.11 -13.86 -5.99
N SER A 471 15.48 -14.68 -4.99
CA SER A 471 16.87 -15.16 -4.86
C SER A 471 17.33 -15.98 -6.07
N VAL A 472 16.46 -16.83 -6.62
CA VAL A 472 16.76 -17.59 -7.85
C VAL A 472 16.95 -16.65 -9.04
N GLN A 473 16.10 -15.64 -9.20
CA GLN A 473 16.25 -14.64 -10.26
C GLN A 473 17.59 -13.90 -10.16
N ILE A 474 17.98 -13.47 -8.96
CA ILE A 474 19.27 -12.80 -8.74
C ILE A 474 20.46 -13.72 -9.07
N ILE A 475 20.42 -15.00 -8.65
CA ILE A 475 21.48 -15.98 -8.94
C ILE A 475 21.59 -16.24 -10.46
N LEU A 476 20.48 -16.21 -11.17
CA LEU A 476 20.44 -16.41 -12.63
C LEU A 476 20.77 -15.14 -13.42
N HIS A 477 21.07 -14.02 -12.75
CA HIS A 477 21.26 -12.70 -13.37
C HIS A 477 20.07 -12.28 -14.27
N TYR A 478 18.87 -12.51 -13.77
CA TYR A 478 17.65 -12.19 -14.50
C TYR A 478 17.14 -10.81 -14.11
#